data_485fb8096274d8197d2dd76d022492f7
#
_entry.id   485fb8096274d8197d2dd76d022492f7
#
_cell.length_a   1.000
_cell.length_b   1.000
_cell.length_c   1.000
_cell.angle_alpha   90.00
_cell.angle_beta   90.00
_cell.angle_gamma   90.00
#
_symmetry.space_group_name_H-M   'P 1'
#
loop_
_entity.id
_entity.type
_entity.pdbx_description
1 polymer ?
#
loop_
_entity_poly.entity_id
_entity_poly.type
_entity_poly.pdbx_seq_one_letter_code
_entity_poly.pdbx_strand_id
1 'polypeptide(L)'
;MNLPNKLTLSRIALTIIFLFLLFAHGVTYKILAFFVFAVAAFTDFLDGHIAKKSGLISDFGKFMDPIADKILVLAAFLAFVEMGLIPAWMVMIIIFREFVITGLRLMALRKNNVIEATLAGKHKTASQMLAIFIILIFIILREIGYSFEFWTPKSQRYFEIAIFYLMFITVLLTIISGASFLIRNKDILYEKKPK
;
A
#
# COMPACT_ATOMS: atom_id res chain seq x y z
N MET A 1 25.16 4.32 9.16
CA MET A 1 23.80 3.88 8.74
C MET A 1 23.95 2.88 7.64
N ASN A 2 23.44 1.67 7.84
CA ASN A 2 23.50 0.61 6.85
C ASN A 2 22.59 0.95 5.65
N LEU A 3 22.91 0.42 4.47
CA LEU A 3 22.17 0.66 3.22
C LEU A 3 20.64 0.48 3.38
N PRO A 4 20.15 -0.59 4.03
CA PRO A 4 18.71 -0.79 4.26
C PRO A 4 18.06 0.37 5.03
N ASN A 5 18.70 0.88 6.09
CA ASN A 5 18.14 1.98 6.88
C ASN A 5 18.03 3.29 6.07
N LYS A 6 18.96 3.52 5.12
CA LYS A 6 18.89 4.68 4.22
C LYS A 6 17.71 4.57 3.26
N LEU A 7 17.43 3.37 2.75
CA LEU A 7 16.35 3.12 1.81
C LEU A 7 14.97 3.25 2.51
N THR A 8 14.84 2.71 3.73
CA THR A 8 13.64 2.90 4.56
C THR A 8 13.36 4.38 4.84
N LEU A 9 14.39 5.15 5.18
CA LEU A 9 14.26 6.59 5.45
C LEU A 9 13.93 7.37 4.17
N SER A 10 14.55 7.02 3.04
CA SER A 10 14.24 7.65 1.74
C SER A 10 12.80 7.41 1.32
N ARG A 11 12.22 6.22 1.58
CA ARG A 11 10.81 5.92 1.28
C ARG A 11 9.86 6.76 2.12
N ILE A 12 10.15 6.94 3.41
CA ILE A 12 9.35 7.84 4.28
C ILE A 12 9.43 9.28 3.75
N ALA A 13 10.62 9.76 3.39
CA ALA A 13 10.78 11.10 2.82
C ALA A 13 10.02 11.25 1.48
N LEU A 14 10.12 10.26 0.58
CA LEU A 14 9.38 10.25 -0.68
C LEU A 14 7.85 10.22 -0.44
N THR A 15 7.38 9.52 0.59
CA THR A 15 5.95 9.52 0.95
C THR A 15 5.48 10.91 1.38
N ILE A 16 6.26 11.64 2.16
CA ILE A 16 5.93 13.02 2.56
C ILE A 16 5.92 13.93 1.33
N ILE A 17 6.92 13.84 0.46
CA ILE A 17 6.99 14.61 -0.79
C ILE A 17 5.79 14.29 -1.68
N PHE A 18 5.44 13.01 -1.83
CA PHE A 18 4.27 12.56 -2.57
C PHE A 18 2.98 13.20 -2.06
N LEU A 19 2.74 13.17 -0.73
CA LEU A 19 1.55 13.77 -0.13
C LEU A 19 1.51 15.28 -0.36
N PHE A 20 2.61 15.97 -0.17
CA PHE A 20 2.70 17.40 -0.43
C PHE A 20 2.35 17.74 -1.88
N LEU A 21 2.93 17.03 -2.83
CA LEU A 21 2.65 17.22 -4.25
C LEU A 21 1.19 16.85 -4.60
N LEU A 22 0.66 15.79 -3.99
CA LEU A 22 -0.70 15.34 -4.25
C LEU A 22 -1.75 16.38 -3.82
N PHE A 23 -1.52 17.10 -2.72
CA PHE A 23 -2.42 18.15 -2.24
C PHE A 23 -2.17 19.52 -2.87
N ALA A 24 -1.03 19.74 -3.52
CA ALA A 24 -0.74 20.98 -4.23
C ALA A 24 -1.68 21.17 -5.44
N HIS A 25 -2.04 22.41 -5.76
CA HIS A 25 -2.91 22.74 -6.89
C HIS A 25 -2.16 22.76 -8.22
N GLY A 26 -2.78 22.24 -9.27
CA GLY A 26 -2.29 22.27 -10.65
C GLY A 26 -1.79 20.94 -11.18
N VAL A 27 -1.94 20.75 -12.48
CA VAL A 27 -1.65 19.51 -13.23
C VAL A 27 -0.21 19.03 -13.01
N THR A 28 0.75 19.95 -13.06
CA THR A 28 2.18 19.64 -12.89
C THR A 28 2.47 18.93 -11.58
N TYR A 29 1.87 19.39 -10.48
CA TYR A 29 2.07 18.77 -9.17
C TYR A 29 1.46 17.38 -9.10
N LYS A 30 0.30 17.14 -9.73
CA LYS A 30 -0.33 15.82 -9.80
C LYS A 30 0.52 14.82 -10.60
N ILE A 31 1.11 15.29 -11.71
CA ILE A 31 2.05 14.49 -12.51
C ILE A 31 3.31 14.18 -11.70
N LEU A 32 3.88 15.15 -11.00
CA LEU A 32 5.05 14.93 -10.14
C LEU A 32 4.71 13.95 -9.00
N ALA A 33 3.54 14.07 -8.36
CA ALA A 33 3.08 13.12 -7.35
C ALA A 33 3.02 11.68 -7.89
N PHE A 34 2.50 11.49 -9.11
CA PHE A 34 2.48 10.18 -9.78
C PHE A 34 3.88 9.61 -9.94
N PHE A 35 4.83 10.40 -10.44
CA PHE A 35 6.21 9.94 -10.63
C PHE A 35 6.92 9.66 -9.31
N VAL A 36 6.75 10.51 -8.30
CA VAL A 36 7.32 10.28 -6.96
C VAL A 36 6.78 8.99 -6.34
N PHE A 37 5.46 8.74 -6.46
CA PHE A 37 4.86 7.49 -6.00
C PHE A 37 5.43 6.29 -6.77
N ALA A 38 5.54 6.38 -8.10
CA ALA A 38 6.10 5.33 -8.94
C ALA A 38 7.56 5.00 -8.57
N VAL A 39 8.39 6.03 -8.38
CA VAL A 39 9.79 5.86 -7.95
C VAL A 39 9.85 5.21 -6.56
N ALA A 40 9.05 5.67 -5.60
CA ALA A 40 9.01 5.10 -4.25
C ALA A 40 8.58 3.62 -4.28
N ALA A 41 7.55 3.29 -5.05
CA ALA A 41 7.07 1.93 -5.23
C ALA A 41 8.09 1.01 -5.93
N PHE A 42 8.80 1.53 -6.93
CA PHE A 42 9.83 0.80 -7.65
C PHE A 42 11.08 0.56 -6.79
N THR A 43 11.48 1.55 -5.99
CA THR A 43 12.58 1.41 -5.04
C THR A 43 12.32 0.27 -4.06
N ASP A 44 11.09 0.19 -3.53
CA ASP A 44 10.66 -0.91 -2.65
C ASP A 44 10.81 -2.29 -3.29
N PHE A 45 10.42 -2.42 -4.56
CA PHE A 45 10.56 -3.66 -5.32
C PHE A 45 12.03 -4.08 -5.51
N LEU A 46 12.93 -3.11 -5.76
CA LEU A 46 14.37 -3.37 -5.91
C LEU A 46 15.02 -3.78 -4.58
N ASP A 47 14.64 -3.14 -3.47
CA ASP A 47 15.22 -3.40 -2.15
C ASP A 47 14.94 -4.83 -1.68
N GLY A 48 13.75 -5.34 -1.93
CA GLY A 48 13.39 -6.73 -1.66
C GLY A 48 14.30 -7.74 -2.39
N HIS A 49 14.91 -7.36 -3.52
CA HIS A 49 15.84 -8.18 -4.29
C HIS A 49 17.29 -8.08 -3.78
N ILE A 50 17.73 -6.88 -3.39
CA ILE A 50 19.11 -6.59 -2.98
C ILE A 50 19.36 -7.01 -1.52
N ALA A 51 18.43 -6.78 -0.61
CA ALA A 51 18.56 -7.10 0.81
C ALA A 51 18.72 -8.61 1.05
N LYS A 52 18.15 -9.46 0.19
CA LYS A 52 18.35 -10.93 0.22
C LYS A 52 19.80 -11.36 -0.06
N LYS A 53 20.60 -10.53 -0.72
CA LYS A 53 21.99 -10.85 -1.10
C LYS A 53 23.06 -10.39 -0.10
N SER A 54 22.79 -9.41 0.75
CA SER A 54 23.86 -8.72 1.51
C SER A 54 23.98 -9.12 2.99
N GLY A 55 23.09 -9.91 3.57
CA GLY A 55 23.24 -10.48 4.93
C GLY A 55 23.35 -9.47 6.10
N LEU A 56 23.39 -8.17 5.83
CA LEU A 56 23.60 -7.09 6.79
C LEU A 56 22.27 -6.48 7.24
N ILE A 57 21.49 -7.23 7.99
CA ILE A 57 20.21 -6.73 8.52
C ILE A 57 20.43 -6.27 9.97
N SER A 58 20.28 -4.96 10.23
CA SER A 58 20.25 -4.43 11.60
C SER A 58 18.93 -4.77 12.29
N ASP A 59 18.94 -4.93 13.62
CA ASP A 59 17.71 -5.22 14.38
C ASP A 59 16.66 -4.10 14.23
N PHE A 60 17.11 -2.85 14.07
CA PHE A 60 16.24 -1.71 13.75
C PHE A 60 15.60 -1.86 12.36
N GLY A 61 16.36 -2.28 11.33
CA GLY A 61 15.84 -2.53 9.99
C GLY A 61 14.78 -3.62 9.99
N LYS A 62 15.02 -4.75 10.66
CA LYS A 62 14.04 -5.86 10.78
C LYS A 62 12.67 -5.41 11.30
N PHE A 63 12.65 -4.40 12.18
CA PHE A 63 11.41 -3.88 12.76
C PHE A 63 10.78 -2.78 11.90
N MET A 64 11.60 -1.89 11.33
CA MET A 64 11.11 -0.74 10.55
C MET A 64 10.72 -1.09 9.12
N ASP A 65 11.37 -2.08 8.48
CA ASP A 65 11.08 -2.46 7.09
C ASP A 65 9.62 -2.87 6.87
N PRO A 66 8.98 -3.73 7.70
CA PRO A 66 7.57 -4.09 7.53
C PRO A 66 6.60 -2.92 7.74
N ILE A 67 7.03 -1.88 8.43
CA ILE A 67 6.23 -0.67 8.68
C ILE A 67 6.38 0.29 7.49
N ALA A 68 7.60 0.58 7.09
CA ALA A 68 7.90 1.49 5.99
C ALA A 68 7.32 1.03 4.65
N ASP A 69 7.34 -0.29 4.42
CA ASP A 69 6.73 -0.94 3.25
C ASP A 69 5.24 -0.61 3.07
N LYS A 70 4.54 -0.35 4.17
CA LYS A 70 3.11 -0.06 4.16
C LYS A 70 2.77 1.41 4.23
N ILE A 71 3.68 2.25 4.72
CA ILE A 71 3.44 3.68 4.91
C ILE A 71 3.04 4.34 3.58
N LEU A 72 3.74 4.06 2.49
CA LEU A 72 3.47 4.66 1.19
C LEU A 72 2.05 4.33 0.68
N VAL A 73 1.66 3.06 0.73
CA VAL A 73 0.35 2.59 0.26
C VAL A 73 -0.77 3.13 1.14
N LEU A 74 -0.59 3.08 2.47
CA LEU A 74 -1.59 3.58 3.41
C LEU A 74 -1.74 5.10 3.32
N ALA A 75 -0.64 5.83 3.15
CA ALA A 75 -0.66 7.27 2.97
C ALA A 75 -1.42 7.68 1.70
N ALA A 76 -1.23 6.95 0.59
CA ALA A 76 -1.97 7.19 -0.64
C ALA A 76 -3.48 6.97 -0.45
N PHE A 77 -3.89 5.85 0.16
CA PHE A 77 -5.30 5.57 0.41
C PHE A 77 -5.93 6.60 1.36
N LEU A 78 -5.24 6.99 2.44
CA LEU A 78 -5.73 8.02 3.35
C LEU A 78 -5.89 9.38 2.66
N ALA A 79 -4.93 9.75 1.80
CA ALA A 79 -5.05 10.96 0.99
C ALA A 79 -6.26 10.91 0.05
N PHE A 80 -6.55 9.76 -0.56
CA PHE A 80 -7.74 9.60 -1.41
C PHE A 80 -9.06 9.68 -0.61
N VAL A 81 -9.07 9.24 0.65
CA VAL A 81 -10.21 9.45 1.55
C VAL A 81 -10.40 10.94 1.85
N GLU A 82 -9.32 11.65 2.18
CA GLU A 82 -9.34 13.10 2.43
C GLU A 82 -9.82 13.89 1.21
N MET A 83 -9.44 13.45 0.00
CA MET A 83 -9.91 14.01 -1.26
C MET A 83 -11.36 13.63 -1.62
N GLY A 84 -12.05 12.83 -0.80
CA GLY A 84 -13.42 12.36 -1.02
C GLY A 84 -13.57 11.37 -2.18
N LEU A 85 -12.48 10.76 -2.67
CA LEU A 85 -12.50 9.84 -3.82
C LEU A 85 -12.91 8.42 -3.44
N ILE A 86 -12.63 8.00 -2.21
CA ILE A 86 -12.95 6.65 -1.72
C ILE A 86 -13.55 6.72 -0.30
N PRO A 87 -14.49 5.82 0.03
CA PRO A 87 -15.06 5.77 1.36
C PRO A 87 -14.05 5.28 2.41
N ALA A 88 -14.01 5.91 3.57
CA ALA A 88 -13.09 5.57 4.67
C ALA A 88 -13.19 4.12 5.14
N TRP A 89 -14.39 3.51 5.14
CA TRP A 89 -14.58 2.12 5.58
C TRP A 89 -13.81 1.11 4.72
N MET A 90 -13.64 1.37 3.41
CA MET A 90 -12.84 0.51 2.54
C MET A 90 -11.37 0.51 2.95
N VAL A 91 -10.84 1.68 3.24
CA VAL A 91 -9.44 1.83 3.70
C VAL A 91 -9.25 1.24 5.09
N MET A 92 -10.22 1.40 5.99
CA MET A 92 -10.18 0.78 7.32
C MET A 92 -10.06 -0.75 7.24
N ILE A 93 -10.80 -1.42 6.36
CA ILE A 93 -10.69 -2.87 6.15
C ILE A 93 -9.29 -3.25 5.66
N ILE A 94 -8.74 -2.49 4.71
CA ILE A 94 -7.38 -2.72 4.20
C ILE A 94 -6.36 -2.58 5.33
N ILE A 95 -6.41 -1.47 6.08
CA ILE A 95 -5.51 -1.18 7.20
C ILE A 95 -5.58 -2.29 8.25
N PHE A 96 -6.79 -2.62 8.70
CA PHE A 96 -7.02 -3.65 9.73
C PHE A 96 -6.38 -4.98 9.33
N ARG A 97 -6.65 -5.43 8.10
CA ARG A 97 -6.06 -6.68 7.59
C ARG A 97 -4.53 -6.60 7.53
N GLU A 98 -3.95 -5.47 7.07
CA GLU A 98 -2.50 -5.32 7.00
C GLU A 98 -1.84 -5.48 8.38
N PHE A 99 -2.41 -4.83 9.40
CA PHE A 99 -1.88 -4.91 10.76
C PHE A 99 -2.05 -6.31 11.35
N VAL A 100 -3.22 -6.93 11.22
CA VAL A 100 -3.48 -8.28 11.74
C VAL A 100 -2.51 -9.30 11.14
N ILE A 101 -2.39 -9.34 9.82
CA ILE A 101 -1.52 -10.33 9.15
C ILE A 101 -0.04 -10.07 9.45
N THR A 102 0.37 -8.81 9.54
CA THR A 102 1.76 -8.46 9.87
C THR A 102 2.07 -8.82 11.32
N GLY A 103 1.17 -8.52 12.25
CA GLY A 103 1.30 -8.90 13.65
C GLY A 103 1.43 -10.41 13.83
N LEU A 104 0.54 -11.19 13.19
CA LEU A 104 0.61 -12.66 13.24
C LEU A 104 1.92 -13.21 12.65
N ARG A 105 2.41 -12.63 11.56
CA ARG A 105 3.69 -13.02 10.97
C ARG A 105 4.88 -12.71 11.90
N LEU A 106 4.87 -11.56 12.56
CA LEU A 106 5.89 -11.22 13.55
C LEU A 106 5.85 -12.13 14.77
N MET A 107 4.66 -12.51 15.25
CA MET A 107 4.50 -13.50 16.34
C MET A 107 5.04 -14.87 15.94
N ALA A 108 4.77 -15.31 14.71
CA ALA A 108 5.28 -16.59 14.20
C ALA A 108 6.82 -16.61 14.09
N LEU A 109 7.41 -15.51 13.64
CA LEU A 109 8.88 -15.37 13.56
C LEU A 109 9.53 -15.48 14.95
N ARG A 110 8.92 -14.92 15.98
CA ARG A 110 9.41 -15.07 17.37
C ARG A 110 9.39 -16.52 17.86
N LYS A 111 8.51 -17.36 17.30
CA LYS A 111 8.42 -18.80 17.59
C LYS A 111 9.30 -19.65 16.65
N ASN A 112 10.25 -19.04 15.93
CA ASN A 112 11.09 -19.66 14.89
C ASN A 112 10.27 -20.35 13.77
N ASN A 113 9.04 -19.90 13.54
CA ASN A 113 8.16 -20.45 12.52
C ASN A 113 8.09 -19.45 11.35
N VAL A 114 8.73 -19.79 10.22
CA VAL A 114 8.77 -18.93 9.04
C VAL A 114 7.53 -19.18 8.19
N ILE A 115 6.63 -18.18 8.12
CA ILE A 115 5.45 -18.28 7.28
C ILE A 115 5.76 -17.72 5.89
N GLU A 116 5.65 -18.57 4.88
CA GLU A 116 5.83 -18.16 3.49
C GLU A 116 4.70 -17.25 2.98
N ALA A 117 5.04 -16.38 2.01
CA ALA A 117 4.07 -15.54 1.35
C ALA A 117 3.14 -16.37 0.45
N THR A 118 1.83 -16.31 0.68
CA THR A 118 0.83 -16.99 -0.16
C THR A 118 0.64 -16.28 -1.50
N LEU A 119 0.25 -17.00 -2.55
CA LEU A 119 -0.12 -16.42 -3.85
C LEU A 119 -1.24 -15.37 -3.71
N ALA A 120 -2.23 -15.64 -2.88
CA ALA A 120 -3.31 -14.68 -2.58
C ALA A 120 -2.78 -13.36 -1.97
N GLY A 121 -1.67 -13.40 -1.20
CA GLY A 121 -1.00 -12.22 -0.70
C GLY A 121 -0.36 -11.38 -1.81
N LYS A 122 0.20 -12.01 -2.84
CA LYS A 122 0.81 -11.31 -3.99
C LYS A 122 -0.27 -10.61 -4.84
N HIS A 123 -1.36 -11.29 -5.15
CA HIS A 123 -2.49 -10.70 -5.91
C HIS A 123 -3.12 -9.51 -5.20
N LYS A 124 -3.30 -9.58 -3.88
CA LYS A 124 -3.81 -8.47 -3.07
C LYS A 124 -2.91 -7.24 -3.16
N THR A 125 -1.59 -7.40 -3.01
CA THR A 125 -0.65 -6.26 -3.09
C THR A 125 -0.65 -5.66 -4.49
N ALA A 126 -0.67 -6.48 -5.54
CA ALA A 126 -0.77 -6.03 -6.91
C ALA A 126 -2.08 -5.25 -7.17
N SER A 127 -3.21 -5.71 -6.65
CA SER A 127 -4.50 -5.00 -6.81
C SER A 127 -4.51 -3.64 -6.11
N GLN A 128 -3.91 -3.52 -4.93
CA GLN A 128 -3.78 -2.26 -4.21
C GLN A 128 -2.91 -1.25 -4.97
N MET A 129 -1.75 -1.69 -5.47
CA MET A 129 -0.87 -0.84 -6.27
C MET A 129 -1.55 -0.39 -7.56
N LEU A 130 -2.23 -1.31 -8.27
CA LEU A 130 -2.99 -1.00 -9.48
C LEU A 130 -4.10 0.04 -9.19
N ALA A 131 -4.83 -0.14 -8.09
CA ALA A 131 -5.87 0.80 -7.67
C ALA A 131 -5.30 2.21 -7.44
N ILE A 132 -4.16 2.32 -6.75
CA ILE A 132 -3.51 3.61 -6.50
C ILE A 132 -3.10 4.28 -7.82
N PHE A 133 -2.45 3.54 -8.73
CA PHE A 133 -2.03 4.09 -10.02
C PHE A 133 -3.23 4.57 -10.86
N ILE A 134 -4.32 3.80 -10.91
CA ILE A 134 -5.54 4.19 -11.63
C ILE A 134 -6.15 5.46 -11.01
N ILE A 135 -6.22 5.56 -9.68
CA ILE A 135 -6.74 6.76 -9.01
C ILE A 135 -5.84 7.97 -9.27
N LEU A 136 -4.52 7.81 -9.24
CA LEU A 136 -3.59 8.90 -9.56
C LEU A 136 -3.75 9.39 -11.01
N ILE A 137 -3.89 8.49 -11.97
CA ILE A 137 -4.18 8.83 -13.37
C ILE A 137 -5.51 9.58 -13.46
N PHE A 138 -6.55 9.11 -12.76
CA PHE A 138 -7.84 9.80 -12.71
C PHE A 138 -7.70 11.22 -12.16
N ILE A 139 -6.94 11.43 -11.08
CA ILE A 139 -6.69 12.76 -10.51
C ILE A 139 -6.03 13.69 -11.54
N ILE A 140 -5.04 13.17 -12.29
CA ILE A 140 -4.39 13.94 -13.36
C ILE A 140 -5.38 14.30 -14.46
N LEU A 141 -6.16 13.33 -14.95
CA LEU A 141 -7.14 13.55 -16.02
C LEU A 141 -8.22 14.54 -15.58
N ARG A 142 -8.67 14.47 -14.33
CA ARG A 142 -9.62 15.41 -13.76
C ARG A 142 -9.06 16.83 -13.73
N GLU A 143 -7.83 17.00 -13.27
CA GLU A 143 -7.17 18.31 -13.19
C GLU A 143 -6.93 18.92 -14.58
N ILE A 144 -6.52 18.09 -15.56
CA ILE A 144 -6.43 18.50 -16.97
C ILE A 144 -7.80 18.92 -17.49
N GLY A 145 -8.82 18.12 -17.24
CA GLY A 145 -10.18 18.37 -17.71
C GLY A 145 -10.77 19.67 -17.17
N TYR A 146 -10.46 20.03 -15.93
CA TYR A 146 -10.82 21.33 -15.39
C TYR A 146 -10.04 22.47 -16.02
N SER A 147 -8.76 22.29 -16.27
CA SER A 147 -7.91 23.33 -16.89
C SER A 147 -8.31 23.65 -18.32
N PHE A 148 -8.86 22.69 -19.05
CA PHE A 148 -9.29 22.84 -20.45
C PHE A 148 -10.82 22.87 -20.62
N GLU A 149 -11.58 23.00 -19.54
CA GLU A 149 -13.04 23.14 -19.51
C GLU A 149 -13.85 22.02 -20.19
N PHE A 150 -13.26 20.83 -20.42
CA PHE A 150 -13.99 19.67 -20.97
C PHE A 150 -14.52 18.71 -19.90
N TRP A 151 -14.20 18.94 -18.62
CA TRP A 151 -14.67 18.09 -17.53
C TRP A 151 -16.13 18.39 -17.19
N THR A 152 -16.99 17.40 -17.34
CA THR A 152 -18.41 17.52 -17.06
C THR A 152 -18.81 16.81 -15.77
N PRO A 153 -19.92 17.21 -15.11
CA PRO A 153 -20.46 16.48 -13.95
C PRO A 153 -20.78 15.02 -14.27
N LYS A 154 -21.11 14.71 -15.52
CA LYS A 154 -21.37 13.35 -16.00
C LYS A 154 -20.08 12.53 -16.02
N SER A 155 -18.99 13.09 -16.52
CA SER A 155 -17.68 12.46 -16.51
C SER A 155 -17.22 12.18 -15.07
N GLN A 156 -17.36 13.16 -14.17
CA GLN A 156 -17.05 13.02 -12.76
C GLN A 156 -17.76 11.82 -12.15
N ARG A 157 -19.08 11.70 -12.37
CA ARG A 157 -19.88 10.60 -11.80
C ARG A 157 -19.47 9.22 -12.32
N TYR A 158 -19.14 9.10 -13.60
CA TYR A 158 -18.64 7.83 -14.15
C TYR A 158 -17.32 7.39 -13.51
N PHE A 159 -16.41 8.33 -13.31
CA PHE A 159 -15.13 8.04 -12.68
C PHE A 159 -15.27 7.68 -11.20
N GLU A 160 -16.13 8.36 -10.45
CA GLU A 160 -16.43 8.03 -9.05
C GLU A 160 -17.00 6.62 -8.92
N ILE A 161 -17.93 6.24 -9.79
CA ILE A 161 -18.48 4.89 -9.85
C ILE A 161 -17.38 3.85 -10.18
N ALA A 162 -16.54 4.15 -11.17
CA ALA A 162 -15.45 3.26 -11.56
C ALA A 162 -14.43 3.07 -10.43
N ILE A 163 -14.04 4.14 -9.73
CA ILE A 163 -13.16 4.08 -8.56
C ILE A 163 -13.79 3.28 -7.44
N PHE A 164 -15.09 3.48 -7.17
CA PHE A 164 -15.80 2.73 -6.13
C PHE A 164 -15.75 1.22 -6.40
N TYR A 165 -16.06 0.77 -7.61
CA TYR A 165 -16.01 -0.66 -7.95
C TYR A 165 -14.58 -1.21 -7.95
N LEU A 166 -13.59 -0.45 -8.41
CA LEU A 166 -12.18 -0.81 -8.36
C LEU A 166 -11.74 -1.06 -6.91
N MET A 167 -12.07 -0.13 -6.02
CA MET A 167 -11.76 -0.25 -4.60
C MET A 167 -12.55 -1.38 -3.93
N PHE A 168 -13.80 -1.58 -4.30
CA PHE A 168 -14.61 -2.69 -3.78
C PHE A 168 -13.99 -4.05 -4.12
N ILE A 169 -13.55 -4.24 -5.36
CA ILE A 169 -12.82 -5.45 -5.79
C ILE A 169 -11.52 -5.60 -4.99
N THR A 170 -10.77 -4.53 -4.80
CA THR A 170 -9.52 -4.51 -4.01
C THR A 170 -9.77 -4.92 -2.55
N VAL A 171 -10.86 -4.45 -1.95
CA VAL A 171 -11.28 -4.84 -0.59
C VAL A 171 -11.66 -6.31 -0.54
N LEU A 172 -12.45 -6.81 -1.49
CA LEU A 172 -12.81 -8.23 -1.56
C LEU A 172 -11.59 -9.13 -1.65
N LEU A 173 -10.63 -8.81 -2.53
CA LEU A 173 -9.38 -9.55 -2.65
C LEU A 173 -8.55 -9.48 -1.35
N THR A 174 -8.59 -8.36 -0.66
CA THR A 174 -7.92 -8.16 0.63
C THR A 174 -8.54 -9.06 1.71
N ILE A 175 -9.87 -9.13 1.79
CA ILE A 175 -10.60 -10.00 2.75
C ILE A 175 -10.31 -11.47 2.45
N ILE A 176 -10.47 -11.91 1.19
CA ILE A 176 -10.24 -13.30 0.77
C ILE A 176 -8.80 -13.72 1.09
N SER A 177 -7.82 -12.86 0.79
CA SER A 177 -6.41 -13.12 1.11
C SER A 177 -6.17 -13.20 2.62
N GLY A 178 -6.82 -12.35 3.41
CA GLY A 178 -6.74 -12.38 4.87
C GLY A 178 -7.33 -13.65 5.46
N ALA A 179 -8.54 -14.00 5.06
CA ALA A 179 -9.23 -15.23 5.49
C ALA A 179 -8.42 -16.48 5.11
N SER A 180 -7.93 -16.57 3.87
CA SER A 180 -7.08 -17.66 3.42
C SER A 180 -5.81 -17.81 4.26
N PHE A 181 -5.17 -16.68 4.65
CA PHE A 181 -4.00 -16.70 5.52
C PHE A 181 -4.34 -17.23 6.91
N LEU A 182 -5.43 -16.76 7.53
CA LEU A 182 -5.86 -17.18 8.87
C LEU A 182 -6.21 -18.68 8.91
N ILE A 183 -6.95 -19.17 7.91
CA ILE A 183 -7.34 -20.58 7.82
C ILE A 183 -6.10 -21.48 7.69
N ARG A 184 -5.12 -21.09 6.86
CA ARG A 184 -3.90 -21.87 6.66
C ARG A 184 -2.96 -21.88 7.87
N ASN A 185 -3.01 -20.84 8.69
CA ASN A 185 -2.10 -20.66 9.82
C ASN A 185 -2.84 -20.64 11.16
N LYS A 186 -3.99 -21.31 11.25
CA LYS A 186 -4.80 -21.40 12.48
C LYS A 186 -4.00 -21.93 13.67
N ASP A 187 -3.02 -22.81 13.45
CA ASP A 187 -2.20 -23.39 14.51
C ASP A 187 -1.33 -22.36 15.25
N ILE A 188 -1.11 -21.18 14.65
CA ILE A 188 -0.40 -20.07 15.30
C ILE A 188 -1.29 -19.38 16.35
N LEU A 189 -2.60 -19.36 16.10
CA LEU A 189 -3.61 -18.77 16.98
C LEU A 189 -3.93 -19.65 18.18
N TYR A 190 -3.81 -20.98 18.00
CA TYR A 190 -4.00 -21.92 19.08
C TYR A 190 -2.64 -22.28 19.69
N GLU A 191 -2.37 -21.78 20.91
CA GLU A 191 -1.24 -22.30 21.69
C GLU A 191 -1.48 -23.79 21.92
N LYS A 192 -0.71 -24.67 21.24
CA LYS A 192 -0.56 -26.02 21.74
C LYS A 192 0.11 -25.90 23.09
N LYS A 193 -0.66 -26.15 24.19
CA LYS A 193 -0.08 -26.34 25.51
C LYS A 193 1.10 -27.31 25.35
N PRO A 194 2.28 -26.99 25.90
CA PRO A 194 3.36 -27.97 25.94
C PRO A 194 2.85 -29.21 26.71
N LYS A 195 2.99 -30.39 26.07
CA LYS A 195 2.83 -31.66 26.73
C LYS A 195 3.96 -31.86 27.70
#